data_a819353cd39beabf6b5bfd8ea52fc070
#
_entry.id   a819353cd39beabf6b5bfd8ea52fc070
#
_cell.length_a   1.000
_cell.length_b   1.000
_cell.length_c   1.000
_cell.angle_alpha   90.00
_cell.angle_beta   90.00
_cell.angle_gamma   90.00
#
_symmetry.space_group_name_H-M   'P 1'
#
loop_
_entity.id
_entity.type
_entity.pdbx_description
1 polymer ?
#
loop_
_entity_poly.entity_id
_entity_poly.type
_entity_poly.pdbx_seq_one_letter_code
_entity_poly.pdbx_strand_id
1 'polypeptide(L)'
;MNGLMLSIYWIGAYLINNAGLMQRITLFSDMVVYIAYAMQVVMAFVMLVMIFIMLPRAAVSARRINEVLTTKTHITDGDKAAPSWETGQVEFRNVSFKYPQADEYVLKNVSFTANAGETVAFIGSTGSGKSTLINLIPRFYDPTEGEILIDGQDIRNYKQEDLHNKIGYVPQRAVLFSGTVASNIAFGESANQPPDENDIKAAASVAQASEFIEKLDGTYDAHVSQGGTNRSGGQMQRVAIARAVAREAEILIFDESFSALDYKTDRELRKQLAEQTIGSTTFIVTQRIGTIRHADKIIVLDRGEVVGVGTHDELLKDCKVYQEIAST
;
A
#
# COMPACT_ATOMS: atom_id res chain seq x y z
N MET A 1 28.83 41.33 25.90
CA MET A 1 30.25 41.03 25.73
C MET A 1 31.11 42.27 25.74
N ASN A 2 30.85 43.23 24.82
CA ASN A 2 31.67 44.48 24.73
C ASN A 2 31.68 45.33 25.99
N GLY A 3 30.53 45.45 26.72
CA GLY A 3 30.44 46.19 27.99
C GLY A 3 31.31 45.63 29.12
N LEU A 4 31.39 44.26 29.21
CA LEU A 4 32.23 43.61 30.20
C LEU A 4 33.70 43.86 29.92
N MET A 5 34.15 43.76 28.66
CA MET A 5 35.53 44.04 28.27
C MET A 5 35.90 45.49 28.51
N LEU A 6 35.02 46.43 28.16
CA LEU A 6 35.24 47.85 28.41
C LEU A 6 35.39 48.15 29.91
N SER A 7 34.59 47.51 30.75
CA SER A 7 34.69 47.66 32.23
C SER A 7 36.00 47.12 32.78
N ILE A 8 36.49 45.96 32.26
CA ILE A 8 37.76 45.38 32.70
C ILE A 8 38.93 46.27 32.23
N TYR A 9 38.89 46.78 31.03
CA TYR A 9 39.91 47.73 30.52
C TYR A 9 39.88 49.04 31.32
N TRP A 10 38.75 49.62 31.62
CA TRP A 10 38.60 50.83 32.37
C TRP A 10 39.15 50.68 33.78
N ILE A 11 38.72 49.66 34.53
CA ILE A 11 39.18 49.37 35.90
C ILE A 11 40.67 49.04 35.90
N GLY A 12 41.12 48.21 34.95
CA GLY A 12 42.55 47.83 34.81
C GLY A 12 43.42 49.03 34.53
N ALA A 13 43.05 49.89 33.61
CA ALA A 13 43.78 51.13 33.31
C ALA A 13 43.86 52.08 34.54
N TYR A 14 42.76 52.21 35.29
CA TYR A 14 42.73 52.98 36.51
C TYR A 14 43.69 52.44 37.59
N LEU A 15 43.70 51.13 37.81
CA LEU A 15 44.58 50.46 38.78
C LEU A 15 46.04 50.57 38.37
N ILE A 16 46.39 50.36 37.11
CA ILE A 16 47.73 50.46 36.57
C ILE A 16 48.29 51.89 36.68
N ASN A 17 47.43 52.91 36.43
CA ASN A 17 47.87 54.31 36.55
C ASN A 17 48.22 54.71 37.98
N ASN A 18 47.52 54.11 38.96
CA ASN A 18 47.72 54.46 40.41
C ASN A 18 48.77 53.53 41.11
N ALA A 19 49.34 52.57 40.39
CA ALA A 19 50.32 51.62 40.97
C ALA A 19 51.78 52.02 40.77
N GLY A 20 52.69 51.53 41.65
CA GLY A 20 54.11 51.69 41.52
C GLY A 20 54.72 50.91 40.37
N LEU A 21 55.91 51.31 39.87
CA LEU A 21 56.48 50.81 38.61
C LEU A 21 56.58 49.29 38.51
N MET A 22 56.94 48.61 39.57
CA MET A 22 57.06 47.13 39.63
C MET A 22 55.68 46.45 39.58
N GLN A 23 54.65 47.04 40.16
CA GLN A 23 53.28 46.46 40.21
C GLN A 23 52.50 46.65 38.87
N ARG A 24 52.90 47.62 38.04
CA ARG A 24 52.21 47.88 36.76
C ARG A 24 52.27 46.70 35.80
N ILE A 25 53.41 46.02 35.72
CA ILE A 25 53.61 44.85 34.84
C ILE A 25 52.72 43.70 35.30
N THR A 26 52.65 43.43 36.60
CA THR A 26 51.82 42.38 37.16
C THR A 26 50.34 42.68 36.94
N LEU A 27 49.89 43.90 37.24
CA LEU A 27 48.47 44.30 37.02
C LEU A 27 48.08 44.26 35.53
N PHE A 28 48.97 44.55 34.59
CA PHE A 28 48.72 44.40 33.16
C PHE A 28 48.56 42.92 32.78
N SER A 29 49.44 42.04 33.29
CA SER A 29 49.33 40.61 33.05
C SER A 29 48.00 40.04 33.64
N ASP A 30 47.66 40.43 34.86
CA ASP A 30 46.43 40.02 35.52
C ASP A 30 45.18 40.49 34.73
N MET A 31 45.18 41.73 34.25
CA MET A 31 44.10 42.25 33.40
C MET A 31 43.89 41.40 32.14
N VAL A 32 44.95 40.97 31.45
CA VAL A 32 44.89 40.11 30.29
C VAL A 32 44.28 38.72 30.66
N VAL A 33 44.76 38.17 31.78
CA VAL A 33 44.21 36.89 32.31
C VAL A 33 42.73 37.01 32.66
N TYR A 34 42.32 38.10 33.34
CA TYR A 34 40.90 38.33 33.65
C TYR A 34 40.03 38.47 32.44
N ILE A 35 40.49 39.11 31.37
CA ILE A 35 39.76 39.19 30.10
C ILE A 35 39.58 37.80 29.50
N ALA A 36 40.63 36.97 29.50
CA ALA A 36 40.55 35.59 28.96
C ALA A 36 39.51 34.76 29.76
N TYR A 37 39.57 34.79 31.10
CA TYR A 37 38.62 34.08 31.91
C TYR A 37 37.17 34.63 31.78
N ALA A 38 36.98 35.94 31.71
CA ALA A 38 35.70 36.56 31.53
C ALA A 38 35.06 36.10 30.20
N MET A 39 35.85 36.04 29.13
CA MET A 39 35.40 35.52 27.83
C MET A 39 35.02 34.03 27.93
N GLN A 40 35.80 33.21 28.58
CA GLN A 40 35.55 31.79 28.78
C GLN A 40 34.26 31.54 29.57
N VAL A 41 34.03 32.32 30.65
CA VAL A 41 32.78 32.23 31.42
C VAL A 41 31.55 32.60 30.59
N VAL A 42 31.62 33.70 29.81
CA VAL A 42 30.54 34.12 28.93
C VAL A 42 30.23 33.05 27.90
N MET A 43 31.28 32.48 27.27
CA MET A 43 31.08 31.39 26.31
C MET A 43 30.50 30.13 26.90
N ALA A 44 30.86 29.80 28.17
CA ALA A 44 30.27 28.68 28.88
C ALA A 44 28.77 28.91 29.14
N PHE A 45 28.35 30.10 29.51
CA PHE A 45 26.92 30.45 29.63
C PHE A 45 26.16 30.38 28.30
N VAL A 46 26.75 30.87 27.20
CA VAL A 46 26.13 30.77 25.87
C VAL A 46 25.95 29.30 25.49
N MET A 47 26.96 28.47 25.75
CA MET A 47 26.88 27.03 25.49
C MET A 47 25.78 26.35 26.31
N LEU A 48 25.68 26.72 27.61
CA LEU A 48 24.65 26.21 28.49
C LEU A 48 23.24 26.54 27.97
N VAL A 49 23.02 27.79 27.56
CA VAL A 49 21.74 28.23 26.97
C VAL A 49 21.42 27.45 25.71
N MET A 50 22.41 27.24 24.83
CA MET A 50 22.23 26.41 23.62
C MET A 50 21.80 24.97 23.96
N ILE A 51 22.43 24.36 24.97
CA ILE A 51 22.09 23.01 25.41
C ILE A 51 20.62 22.98 25.90
N PHE A 52 20.20 23.95 26.71
CA PHE A 52 18.82 24.04 27.19
C PHE A 52 17.79 24.17 26.05
N ILE A 53 18.13 24.84 24.94
CA ILE A 53 17.26 24.99 23.80
C ILE A 53 17.25 23.71 22.93
N MET A 54 18.43 23.09 22.74
CA MET A 54 18.57 21.94 21.85
C MET A 54 18.07 20.63 22.48
N LEU A 55 18.28 20.44 23.79
CA LEU A 55 17.96 19.18 24.46
C LEU A 55 16.47 18.78 24.34
N PRO A 56 15.48 19.67 24.59
CA PRO A 56 14.08 19.32 24.39
C PRO A 56 13.74 18.97 22.93
N ARG A 57 14.32 19.69 21.96
CA ARG A 57 14.09 19.40 20.52
C ARG A 57 14.65 18.04 20.15
N ALA A 58 15.87 17.73 20.60
CA ALA A 58 16.48 16.42 20.38
C ALA A 58 15.68 15.28 21.02
N ALA A 59 15.19 15.48 22.24
CA ALA A 59 14.35 14.51 22.95
C ALA A 59 13.05 14.22 22.21
N VAL A 60 12.35 15.27 21.71
CA VAL A 60 11.12 15.09 20.92
C VAL A 60 11.39 14.37 19.61
N SER A 61 12.47 14.71 18.90
CA SER A 61 12.85 14.04 17.66
C SER A 61 13.20 12.58 17.90
N ALA A 62 13.98 12.28 18.93
CA ALA A 62 14.35 10.92 19.34
C ALA A 62 13.11 10.09 19.67
N ARG A 63 12.15 10.68 20.40
CA ARG A 63 10.88 10.02 20.74
C ARG A 63 10.09 9.65 19.48
N ARG A 64 9.92 10.59 18.55
CA ARG A 64 9.20 10.32 17.28
C ARG A 64 9.87 9.22 16.44
N ILE A 65 11.20 9.24 16.36
CA ILE A 65 11.95 8.17 15.67
C ILE A 65 11.72 6.84 16.38
N ASN A 66 11.82 6.83 17.70
CA ASN A 66 11.62 5.60 18.49
C ASN A 66 10.19 5.06 18.38
N GLU A 67 9.17 5.92 18.33
CA GLU A 67 7.78 5.52 18.10
C GLU A 67 7.63 4.75 16.78
N VAL A 68 8.28 5.21 15.69
CA VAL A 68 8.29 4.50 14.41
C VAL A 68 9.06 3.18 14.49
N LEU A 69 10.26 3.20 15.07
CA LEU A 69 11.12 2.01 15.16
C LEU A 69 10.55 0.91 16.07
N THR A 70 9.75 1.27 17.06
CA THR A 70 9.11 0.33 17.98
C THR A 70 7.72 -0.11 17.54
N THR A 71 7.18 0.47 16.46
CA THR A 71 5.90 0.05 15.90
C THR A 71 6.01 -1.38 15.39
N LYS A 72 5.21 -2.26 15.98
CA LYS A 72 5.14 -3.66 15.55
C LYS A 72 4.14 -3.80 14.41
N THR A 73 4.49 -4.61 13.42
CA THR A 73 3.55 -5.04 12.38
C THR A 73 2.51 -5.97 13.02
N HIS A 74 1.24 -5.76 12.71
CA HIS A 74 0.16 -6.64 13.21
C HIS A 74 0.13 -7.96 12.46
N ILE A 75 0.51 -7.96 11.18
CA ILE A 75 0.56 -9.13 10.33
C ILE A 75 1.97 -9.70 10.37
N THR A 76 2.09 -10.94 10.80
CA THR A 76 3.36 -11.69 10.90
C THR A 76 3.31 -12.91 9.99
N ASP A 77 4.47 -13.35 9.52
CA ASP A 77 4.55 -14.57 8.72
C ASP A 77 4.09 -15.79 9.49
N GLY A 78 3.42 -16.70 8.79
CA GLY A 78 3.12 -18.02 9.29
C GLY A 78 4.29 -18.96 9.09
N ASP A 79 4.16 -20.16 9.67
CA ASP A 79 5.24 -21.17 9.68
C ASP A 79 5.12 -22.19 8.53
N LYS A 80 4.02 -22.20 7.80
CA LYS A 80 3.73 -23.20 6.79
C LYS A 80 4.03 -22.69 5.39
N ALA A 81 4.69 -23.53 4.60
CA ALA A 81 4.81 -23.35 3.16
C ALA A 81 3.44 -23.57 2.49
N ALA A 82 3.28 -23.00 1.30
CA ALA A 82 2.12 -23.27 0.47
C ALA A 82 2.01 -24.76 0.15
N PRO A 83 0.78 -25.36 0.17
CA PRO A 83 0.58 -26.74 -0.24
C PRO A 83 1.02 -26.97 -1.70
N SER A 84 1.58 -28.14 -2.00
CA SER A 84 2.13 -28.47 -3.34
C SER A 84 1.10 -28.93 -4.38
N TRP A 85 -0.17 -29.14 -3.96
CA TRP A 85 -1.28 -29.64 -4.82
C TRP A 85 -2.36 -28.56 -5.03
N GLU A 86 -1.97 -27.39 -5.33
CA GLU A 86 -2.78 -26.22 -5.23
C GLU A 86 -3.70 -25.99 -6.40
N THR A 87 -4.86 -25.45 -6.11
CA THR A 87 -5.92 -25.24 -7.08
C THR A 87 -6.51 -23.83 -7.04
N GLY A 88 -6.11 -23.01 -6.06
CA GLY A 88 -6.64 -21.66 -5.89
C GLY A 88 -8.06 -21.63 -5.29
N GLN A 89 -8.46 -22.67 -4.54
CA GLN A 89 -9.72 -22.64 -3.81
C GLN A 89 -9.67 -21.61 -2.67
N VAL A 90 -10.71 -20.80 -2.51
CA VAL A 90 -10.83 -19.82 -1.42
C VAL A 90 -12.12 -20.06 -0.64
N GLU A 91 -12.02 -20.18 0.67
CA GLU A 91 -13.16 -20.41 1.54
C GLU A 91 -13.17 -19.41 2.70
N PHE A 92 -14.31 -18.76 2.90
CA PHE A 92 -14.60 -17.89 4.04
C PHE A 92 -15.52 -18.64 5.00
N ARG A 93 -15.13 -18.75 6.28
CA ARG A 93 -15.89 -19.42 7.33
C ARG A 93 -16.22 -18.45 8.46
N ASN A 94 -17.49 -18.02 8.51
CA ASN A 94 -18.02 -17.12 9.54
C ASN A 94 -17.15 -15.87 9.78
N VAL A 95 -16.66 -15.27 8.70
CA VAL A 95 -15.72 -14.16 8.74
C VAL A 95 -16.44 -12.87 9.12
N SER A 96 -16.00 -12.27 10.22
CA SER A 96 -16.38 -10.91 10.61
C SER A 96 -15.11 -10.05 10.67
N PHE A 97 -15.22 -8.80 10.22
CA PHE A 97 -14.09 -7.90 10.17
C PHE A 97 -14.46 -6.46 10.54
N LYS A 98 -13.61 -5.85 11.34
CA LYS A 98 -13.58 -4.40 11.59
C LYS A 98 -12.15 -3.86 11.46
N TYR A 99 -12.03 -2.64 10.95
CA TYR A 99 -10.72 -1.99 10.85
C TYR A 99 -10.12 -1.72 12.23
N PRO A 100 -8.80 -1.70 12.36
CA PRO A 100 -8.14 -1.30 13.60
C PRO A 100 -8.68 0.04 14.10
N GLN A 101 -9.04 0.12 15.39
CA GLN A 101 -9.62 1.30 16.04
C GLN A 101 -11.07 1.66 15.61
N ALA A 102 -11.74 0.86 14.80
CA ALA A 102 -13.16 1.01 14.52
C ALA A 102 -14.00 0.24 15.54
N ASP A 103 -15.15 0.81 15.94
CA ASP A 103 -16.08 0.17 16.86
C ASP A 103 -17.03 -0.79 16.12
N GLU A 104 -17.36 -0.48 14.87
CA GLU A 104 -18.36 -1.22 14.09
C GLU A 104 -17.72 -2.22 13.13
N TYR A 105 -18.39 -3.36 12.96
CA TYR A 105 -18.04 -4.36 11.96
C TYR A 105 -18.41 -3.88 10.56
N VAL A 106 -17.46 -3.98 9.64
CA VAL A 106 -17.66 -3.73 8.20
C VAL A 106 -18.16 -4.99 7.49
N LEU A 107 -17.72 -6.17 7.95
CA LEU A 107 -18.19 -7.47 7.50
C LEU A 107 -18.69 -8.26 8.69
N LYS A 108 -19.81 -8.99 8.51
CA LYS A 108 -20.49 -9.73 9.57
C LYS A 108 -20.82 -11.13 9.08
N ASN A 109 -20.24 -12.12 9.72
CA ASN A 109 -20.53 -13.54 9.52
C ASN A 109 -20.57 -13.98 8.04
N VAL A 110 -19.61 -13.54 7.24
CA VAL A 110 -19.51 -13.86 5.82
C VAL A 110 -18.99 -15.27 5.64
N SER A 111 -19.74 -16.11 4.91
CA SER A 111 -19.38 -17.49 4.58
C SER A 111 -19.69 -17.80 3.13
N PHE A 112 -18.69 -18.27 2.40
CA PHE A 112 -18.81 -18.76 1.02
C PHE A 112 -17.57 -19.57 0.63
N THR A 113 -17.68 -20.34 -0.46
CA THR A 113 -16.56 -21.04 -1.08
C THR A 113 -16.50 -20.66 -2.56
N ALA A 114 -15.33 -20.28 -3.01
CA ALA A 114 -14.95 -20.19 -4.41
C ALA A 114 -14.11 -21.41 -4.76
N ASN A 115 -14.58 -22.24 -5.68
CA ASN A 115 -13.85 -23.41 -6.12
C ASN A 115 -12.72 -23.01 -7.10
N ALA A 116 -11.73 -23.87 -7.25
CA ALA A 116 -10.67 -23.66 -8.20
C ALA A 116 -11.19 -23.42 -9.62
N GLY A 117 -10.69 -22.38 -10.29
CA GLY A 117 -11.12 -22.01 -11.64
C GLY A 117 -12.50 -21.35 -11.74
N GLU A 118 -13.19 -21.14 -10.61
CA GLU A 118 -14.51 -20.51 -10.57
C GLU A 118 -14.39 -18.98 -10.66
N THR A 119 -15.27 -18.34 -11.42
CA THR A 119 -15.41 -16.88 -11.42
C THR A 119 -16.48 -16.46 -10.43
N VAL A 120 -16.07 -15.80 -9.36
CA VAL A 120 -16.93 -15.30 -8.29
C VAL A 120 -17.02 -13.78 -8.34
N ALA A 121 -18.22 -13.26 -8.44
CA ALA A 121 -18.46 -11.83 -8.49
C ALA A 121 -19.08 -11.31 -7.20
N PHE A 122 -18.67 -10.11 -6.77
CA PHE A 122 -19.25 -9.39 -5.64
C PHE A 122 -19.97 -8.15 -6.11
N ILE A 123 -21.23 -8.03 -5.72
CA ILE A 123 -22.08 -6.88 -6.03
C ILE A 123 -22.79 -6.39 -4.76
N GLY A 124 -23.18 -5.12 -4.75
CA GLY A 124 -23.85 -4.45 -3.65
C GLY A 124 -23.67 -2.95 -3.71
N SER A 125 -24.40 -2.22 -2.87
CA SER A 125 -24.32 -0.77 -2.78
C SER A 125 -22.92 -0.27 -2.41
N THR A 126 -22.65 1.00 -2.67
CA THR A 126 -21.41 1.65 -2.19
C THR A 126 -21.35 1.56 -0.67
N GLY A 127 -20.19 1.14 -0.12
CA GLY A 127 -20.03 0.96 1.32
C GLY A 127 -20.55 -0.38 1.87
N SER A 128 -21.02 -1.32 1.04
CA SER A 128 -21.47 -2.65 1.51
C SER A 128 -20.36 -3.59 1.97
N GLY A 129 -19.09 -3.21 1.85
CA GLY A 129 -17.94 -4.01 2.31
C GLY A 129 -17.20 -4.81 1.23
N LYS A 130 -17.55 -4.69 -0.06
CA LYS A 130 -16.94 -5.46 -1.17
C LYS A 130 -15.42 -5.39 -1.22
N SER A 131 -14.85 -4.19 -1.30
CA SER A 131 -13.39 -4.00 -1.35
C SER A 131 -12.72 -4.45 -0.05
N THR A 132 -13.40 -4.29 1.10
CA THR A 132 -12.90 -4.81 2.38
C THR A 132 -12.81 -6.34 2.34
N LEU A 133 -13.82 -7.02 1.81
CA LEU A 133 -13.87 -8.47 1.71
C LEU A 133 -12.70 -9.02 0.87
N ILE A 134 -12.52 -8.48 -0.34
CA ILE A 134 -11.45 -8.95 -1.22
C ILE A 134 -10.05 -8.60 -0.71
N ASN A 135 -9.89 -7.55 0.10
CA ASN A 135 -8.62 -7.18 0.73
C ASN A 135 -8.19 -8.14 1.85
N LEU A 136 -9.11 -8.97 2.34
CA LEU A 136 -8.78 -10.02 3.29
C LEU A 136 -8.14 -11.25 2.61
N ILE A 137 -8.42 -11.50 1.33
CA ILE A 137 -7.85 -12.65 0.59
C ILE A 137 -6.31 -12.58 0.53
N PRO A 138 -5.68 -11.45 0.10
CA PRO A 138 -4.23 -11.30 0.13
C PRO A 138 -3.68 -11.00 1.54
N ARG A 139 -4.52 -11.11 2.56
CA ARG A 139 -4.15 -10.84 3.96
C ARG A 139 -3.57 -9.43 4.17
N PHE A 140 -4.15 -8.41 3.55
CA PHE A 140 -3.82 -7.03 3.91
C PHE A 140 -4.30 -6.69 5.32
N TYR A 141 -5.27 -7.45 5.82
CA TYR A 141 -5.76 -7.46 7.20
C TYR A 141 -6.09 -8.90 7.60
N ASP A 142 -5.91 -9.23 8.86
CA ASP A 142 -6.42 -10.47 9.43
C ASP A 142 -7.91 -10.32 9.78
N PRO A 143 -8.74 -11.36 9.59
CA PRO A 143 -10.13 -11.33 10.02
C PRO A 143 -10.22 -11.14 11.54
N THR A 144 -11.22 -10.40 12.00
CA THR A 144 -11.46 -10.21 13.45
C THR A 144 -12.01 -11.48 14.08
N GLU A 145 -12.91 -12.16 13.36
CA GLU A 145 -13.51 -13.44 13.74
C GLU A 145 -13.62 -14.34 12.52
N GLY A 146 -13.64 -15.65 12.75
CA GLY A 146 -13.68 -16.64 11.69
C GLY A 146 -12.30 -16.93 11.10
N GLU A 147 -12.30 -17.60 9.95
CA GLU A 147 -11.09 -17.99 9.23
C GLU A 147 -11.29 -17.89 7.72
N ILE A 148 -10.19 -17.61 7.02
CA ILE A 148 -10.14 -17.61 5.56
C ILE A 148 -9.11 -18.66 5.17
N LEU A 149 -9.54 -19.60 4.33
CA LEU A 149 -8.71 -20.70 3.87
C LEU A 149 -8.41 -20.51 2.38
N ILE A 150 -7.17 -20.73 2.01
CA ILE A 150 -6.75 -20.92 0.61
C ILE A 150 -6.20 -22.33 0.53
N ASP A 151 -6.74 -23.13 -0.40
CA ASP A 151 -6.39 -24.55 -0.58
C ASP A 151 -6.46 -25.36 0.73
N GLY A 152 -7.48 -25.05 1.56
CA GLY A 152 -7.72 -25.71 2.85
C GLY A 152 -6.79 -25.27 3.99
N GLN A 153 -5.85 -24.35 3.74
CA GLN A 153 -4.97 -23.79 4.75
C GLN A 153 -5.37 -22.36 5.13
N ASP A 154 -5.44 -22.06 6.43
CA ASP A 154 -5.69 -20.70 6.92
C ASP A 154 -4.61 -19.72 6.44
N ILE A 155 -5.02 -18.58 5.90
CA ILE A 155 -4.12 -17.54 5.37
C ILE A 155 -3.11 -17.06 6.41
N ARG A 156 -3.44 -17.13 7.70
CA ARG A 156 -2.55 -16.76 8.81
C ARG A 156 -1.35 -17.67 8.97
N ASN A 157 -1.45 -18.89 8.44
CA ASN A 157 -0.38 -19.89 8.52
C ASN A 157 0.60 -19.82 7.34
N TYR A 158 0.26 -19.09 6.27
CA TYR A 158 1.15 -18.88 5.13
C TYR A 158 2.28 -17.90 5.47
N LYS A 159 3.45 -18.10 4.85
CA LYS A 159 4.37 -16.99 4.65
C LYS A 159 3.73 -16.00 3.70
N GLN A 160 3.84 -14.69 3.99
CA GLN A 160 3.19 -13.67 3.15
C GLN A 160 3.66 -13.71 1.70
N GLU A 161 4.95 -13.98 1.47
CA GLU A 161 5.52 -14.13 0.14
C GLU A 161 4.84 -15.25 -0.65
N ASP A 162 4.70 -16.45 -0.05
CA ASP A 162 4.04 -17.60 -0.67
C ASP A 162 2.56 -17.30 -0.97
N LEU A 163 1.85 -16.65 -0.04
CA LEU A 163 0.46 -16.23 -0.23
C LEU A 163 0.32 -15.23 -1.37
N HIS A 164 1.17 -14.20 -1.40
CA HIS A 164 1.12 -13.15 -2.42
C HIS A 164 1.53 -13.67 -3.80
N ASN A 165 2.40 -14.69 -3.86
CA ASN A 165 2.78 -15.31 -5.13
C ASN A 165 1.61 -16.04 -5.81
N LYS A 166 0.63 -16.52 -5.03
CA LYS A 166 -0.59 -17.14 -5.55
C LYS A 166 -1.60 -16.14 -6.11
N ILE A 167 -1.44 -14.83 -5.84
CA ILE A 167 -2.48 -13.84 -6.06
C ILE A 167 -2.03 -12.77 -7.05
N GLY A 168 -2.78 -12.60 -8.13
CA GLY A 168 -2.73 -11.43 -9.02
C GLY A 168 -3.81 -10.43 -8.62
N TYR A 169 -3.43 -9.27 -8.06
CA TYR A 169 -4.35 -8.28 -7.54
C TYR A 169 -4.35 -7.00 -8.39
N VAL A 170 -5.52 -6.58 -8.85
CA VAL A 170 -5.72 -5.33 -9.59
C VAL A 170 -6.60 -4.40 -8.76
N PRO A 171 -6.03 -3.34 -8.17
CA PRO A 171 -6.78 -2.42 -7.32
C PRO A 171 -7.71 -1.53 -8.14
N GLN A 172 -8.72 -0.96 -7.47
CA GLN A 172 -9.66 -0.01 -8.05
C GLN A 172 -8.94 1.18 -8.71
N ARG A 173 -7.89 1.69 -8.08
CA ARG A 173 -7.03 2.73 -8.64
C ARG A 173 -5.68 2.13 -9.04
N ALA A 174 -5.48 1.99 -10.34
CA ALA A 174 -4.20 1.52 -10.85
C ALA A 174 -3.06 2.49 -10.52
N VAL A 175 -1.93 1.94 -10.08
CA VAL A 175 -0.69 2.68 -9.83
C VAL A 175 0.41 2.11 -10.71
N LEU A 176 1.07 2.98 -11.47
CA LEU A 176 2.24 2.62 -12.26
C LEU A 176 3.50 3.22 -11.64
N PHE A 177 4.59 2.48 -11.74
CA PHE A 177 5.89 2.90 -11.24
C PHE A 177 6.67 3.61 -12.35
N SER A 178 7.57 4.50 -11.97
CA SER A 178 8.51 5.11 -12.90
C SER A 178 9.40 4.06 -13.56
N GLY A 179 9.49 4.09 -14.87
CA GLY A 179 10.22 3.09 -15.66
C GLY A 179 9.67 2.98 -17.07
N THR A 180 9.57 1.77 -17.60
CA THR A 180 8.98 1.48 -18.91
C THR A 180 7.62 0.79 -18.78
N VAL A 181 6.87 0.69 -19.87
CA VAL A 181 5.63 -0.10 -19.91
C VAL A 181 5.94 -1.57 -19.61
N ALA A 182 6.98 -2.13 -20.24
CA ALA A 182 7.44 -3.50 -20.00
C ALA A 182 7.79 -3.74 -18.52
N SER A 183 8.58 -2.86 -17.91
CA SER A 183 8.95 -2.98 -16.49
C SER A 183 7.74 -2.89 -15.56
N ASN A 184 6.69 -2.19 -15.96
CA ASN A 184 5.44 -2.12 -15.20
C ASN A 184 4.60 -3.38 -15.33
N ILE A 185 4.57 -4.02 -16.49
CA ILE A 185 3.87 -5.30 -16.70
C ILE A 185 4.61 -6.43 -15.97
N ALA A 186 5.93 -6.47 -16.07
CA ALA A 186 6.78 -7.45 -15.37
C ALA A 186 6.99 -7.16 -13.87
N PHE A 187 6.36 -6.10 -13.34
CA PHE A 187 6.61 -5.68 -11.96
C PHE A 187 6.03 -6.67 -10.93
N GLY A 188 6.87 -7.04 -10.00
CA GLY A 188 6.55 -7.89 -8.85
C GLY A 188 7.33 -9.19 -8.89
N GLU A 189 7.59 -9.73 -7.71
CA GLU A 189 8.15 -11.06 -7.56
C GLU A 189 7.08 -12.09 -7.93
N SER A 190 7.47 -13.17 -8.59
CA SER A 190 6.62 -14.32 -8.92
C SER A 190 7.30 -15.58 -8.42
N ALA A 191 6.52 -16.57 -8.00
CA ALA A 191 7.04 -17.90 -7.69
C ALA A 191 7.70 -18.56 -8.92
N ASN A 192 7.26 -18.16 -10.10
CA ASN A 192 7.81 -18.56 -11.40
C ASN A 192 8.94 -17.62 -11.83
N GLN A 193 9.59 -17.95 -12.94
CA GLN A 193 10.60 -17.07 -13.53
C GLN A 193 9.96 -15.72 -13.91
N PRO A 194 10.73 -14.62 -13.86
CA PRO A 194 10.24 -13.32 -14.35
C PRO A 194 9.70 -13.46 -15.76
N PRO A 195 8.56 -12.80 -16.08
CA PRO A 195 7.97 -12.87 -17.40
C PRO A 195 8.94 -12.38 -18.47
N ASP A 196 9.08 -13.14 -19.55
CA ASP A 196 9.87 -12.77 -20.70
C ASP A 196 9.15 -11.77 -21.60
N GLU A 197 9.77 -11.36 -22.71
CA GLU A 197 9.18 -10.39 -23.64
C GLU A 197 7.89 -10.93 -24.31
N ASN A 198 7.78 -12.25 -24.51
CA ASN A 198 6.59 -12.86 -25.10
C ASN A 198 5.45 -12.90 -24.08
N ASP A 199 5.75 -13.22 -22.83
CA ASP A 199 4.78 -13.22 -21.73
C ASP A 199 4.22 -11.82 -21.51
N ILE A 200 5.08 -10.78 -21.54
CA ILE A 200 4.69 -9.38 -21.44
C ILE A 200 3.74 -8.99 -22.56
N LYS A 201 4.05 -9.38 -23.81
CA LYS A 201 3.20 -9.11 -24.97
C LYS A 201 1.89 -9.87 -24.92
N ALA A 202 1.92 -11.13 -24.50
CA ALA A 202 0.72 -11.95 -24.32
C ALA A 202 -0.20 -11.34 -23.25
N ALA A 203 0.33 -10.99 -22.08
CA ALA A 203 -0.42 -10.34 -21.02
C ALA A 203 -1.00 -8.97 -21.44
N ALA A 204 -0.23 -8.18 -22.20
CA ALA A 204 -0.71 -6.92 -22.77
C ALA A 204 -1.87 -7.13 -23.76
N SER A 205 -1.80 -8.20 -24.58
CA SER A 205 -2.87 -8.57 -25.49
C SER A 205 -4.15 -8.94 -24.75
N VAL A 206 -4.05 -9.80 -23.73
CA VAL A 206 -5.18 -10.19 -22.89
C VAL A 206 -5.83 -8.95 -22.23
N ALA A 207 -5.01 -8.04 -21.72
CA ALA A 207 -5.46 -6.80 -21.09
C ALA A 207 -5.95 -5.73 -22.10
N GLN A 208 -6.03 -6.03 -23.39
CA GLN A 208 -6.39 -5.09 -24.46
C GLN A 208 -5.48 -3.84 -24.46
N ALA A 209 -4.21 -4.02 -24.07
CA ALA A 209 -3.25 -2.93 -23.95
C ALA A 209 -2.35 -2.78 -25.19
N SER A 210 -2.17 -3.83 -26.00
CA SER A 210 -1.25 -3.85 -27.14
C SER A 210 -1.51 -2.70 -28.12
N GLU A 211 -2.77 -2.43 -28.48
CA GLU A 211 -3.13 -1.40 -29.46
C GLU A 211 -2.61 0.00 -29.06
N PHE A 212 -2.73 0.38 -27.80
CA PHE A 212 -2.23 1.68 -27.38
C PHE A 212 -0.72 1.68 -27.11
N ILE A 213 -0.15 0.56 -26.64
CA ILE A 213 1.29 0.43 -26.39
C ILE A 213 2.06 0.56 -27.70
N GLU A 214 1.61 -0.08 -28.77
CA GLU A 214 2.24 -0.02 -30.10
C GLU A 214 2.23 1.38 -30.72
N LYS A 215 1.29 2.24 -30.30
CA LYS A 215 1.21 3.65 -30.73
C LYS A 215 2.10 4.59 -29.93
N LEU A 216 2.72 4.10 -28.84
CA LEU A 216 3.64 4.92 -28.04
C LEU A 216 5.01 4.98 -28.71
N ASP A 217 5.68 6.13 -28.57
CA ASP A 217 7.09 6.26 -28.91
C ASP A 217 7.92 5.37 -27.97
N GLY A 218 8.66 4.41 -28.54
CA GLY A 218 9.37 3.36 -27.79
C GLY A 218 8.52 2.13 -27.45
N THR A 219 7.23 2.06 -27.81
CA THR A 219 6.34 0.91 -27.59
C THR A 219 6.39 0.38 -26.14
N TYR A 220 6.84 -0.86 -25.92
CA TYR A 220 7.00 -1.44 -24.58
C TYR A 220 8.08 -0.78 -23.74
N ASP A 221 9.07 -0.14 -24.35
CA ASP A 221 10.12 0.66 -23.69
C ASP A 221 9.69 2.11 -23.45
N ALA A 222 8.48 2.48 -23.86
CA ALA A 222 7.93 3.81 -23.65
C ALA A 222 7.95 4.18 -22.15
N HIS A 223 8.45 5.39 -21.86
CA HIS A 223 8.60 5.87 -20.49
C HIS A 223 7.26 6.06 -19.78
N VAL A 224 7.17 5.57 -18.55
CA VAL A 224 6.08 5.78 -17.60
C VAL A 224 6.58 6.68 -16.48
N SER A 225 5.92 7.80 -16.25
CA SER A 225 6.22 8.71 -15.15
C SER A 225 5.75 8.13 -13.81
N GLN A 226 6.29 8.61 -12.71
CA GLN A 226 5.86 8.22 -11.37
C GLN A 226 4.34 8.39 -11.20
N GLY A 227 3.67 7.33 -10.75
CA GLY A 227 2.21 7.29 -10.62
C GLY A 227 1.46 7.20 -11.95
N GLY A 228 2.15 7.03 -13.10
CA GLY A 228 1.51 6.93 -14.41
C GLY A 228 0.88 8.22 -14.93
N THR A 229 1.32 9.39 -14.44
CA THR A 229 0.70 10.70 -14.73
C THR A 229 0.70 11.08 -16.22
N ASN A 230 1.54 10.43 -17.03
CA ASN A 230 1.59 10.60 -18.49
C ASN A 230 0.73 9.58 -19.26
N ARG A 231 -0.17 8.88 -18.56
CA ARG A 231 -1.10 7.89 -19.14
C ARG A 231 -2.54 8.20 -18.74
N SER A 232 -3.51 7.81 -19.58
CA SER A 232 -4.92 7.92 -19.21
C SER A 232 -5.30 6.87 -18.16
N GLY A 233 -6.38 7.11 -17.39
CA GLY A 233 -6.87 6.16 -16.39
C GLY A 233 -7.13 4.76 -16.95
N GLY A 234 -7.76 4.67 -18.13
CA GLY A 234 -8.00 3.39 -18.80
C GLY A 234 -6.72 2.70 -19.31
N GLN A 235 -5.70 3.46 -19.71
CA GLN A 235 -4.38 2.90 -20.06
C GLN A 235 -3.68 2.36 -18.82
N MET A 236 -3.67 3.11 -17.72
CA MET A 236 -3.09 2.65 -16.45
C MET A 236 -3.77 1.37 -15.96
N GLN A 237 -5.09 1.31 -16.05
CA GLN A 237 -5.85 0.15 -15.62
C GLN A 237 -5.50 -1.09 -16.46
N ARG A 238 -5.42 -0.96 -17.78
CA ARG A 238 -5.03 -2.06 -18.67
C ARG A 238 -3.60 -2.54 -18.42
N VAL A 239 -2.65 -1.66 -18.14
CA VAL A 239 -1.29 -2.06 -17.72
C VAL A 239 -1.29 -2.79 -16.38
N ALA A 240 -2.10 -2.35 -15.41
CA ALA A 240 -2.24 -3.04 -14.13
C ALA A 240 -2.90 -4.43 -14.28
N ILE A 241 -3.87 -4.58 -15.18
CA ILE A 241 -4.45 -5.88 -15.52
C ILE A 241 -3.40 -6.77 -16.20
N ALA A 242 -2.64 -6.24 -17.19
CA ALA A 242 -1.54 -6.98 -17.82
C ALA A 242 -0.51 -7.47 -16.79
N ARG A 243 -0.15 -6.64 -15.81
CA ARG A 243 0.72 -7.01 -14.68
C ARG A 243 0.19 -8.21 -13.90
N ALA A 244 -1.11 -8.22 -13.59
CA ALA A 244 -1.71 -9.32 -12.85
C ALA A 244 -1.76 -10.62 -13.66
N VAL A 245 -2.06 -10.52 -14.98
CA VAL A 245 -2.09 -11.66 -15.91
C VAL A 245 -0.70 -12.23 -16.11
N ALA A 246 0.33 -11.38 -16.28
CA ALA A 246 1.72 -11.81 -16.50
C ALA A 246 2.32 -12.60 -15.33
N ARG A 247 1.68 -12.58 -14.17
CA ARG A 247 2.10 -13.35 -12.99
C ARG A 247 1.68 -14.83 -13.05
N GLU A 248 0.73 -15.19 -13.94
CA GLU A 248 0.15 -16.53 -14.01
C GLU A 248 -0.33 -17.06 -12.65
N ALA A 249 -0.96 -16.17 -11.87
CA ALA A 249 -1.39 -16.46 -10.53
C ALA A 249 -2.62 -17.39 -10.51
N GLU A 250 -2.70 -18.26 -9.49
CA GLU A 250 -3.83 -19.19 -9.28
C GLU A 250 -5.13 -18.45 -8.91
N ILE A 251 -5.00 -17.27 -8.30
CA ILE A 251 -6.12 -16.44 -7.87
C ILE A 251 -5.95 -15.05 -8.48
N LEU A 252 -6.95 -14.57 -9.19
CA LEU A 252 -7.00 -13.23 -9.76
C LEU A 252 -8.09 -12.40 -9.06
N ILE A 253 -7.75 -11.20 -8.65
CA ILE A 253 -8.67 -10.29 -7.96
C ILE A 253 -8.74 -8.96 -8.71
N PHE A 254 -9.95 -8.58 -9.11
CA PHE A 254 -10.25 -7.34 -9.83
C PHE A 254 -11.19 -6.47 -9.00
N ASP A 255 -10.64 -5.43 -8.34
CA ASP A 255 -11.44 -4.49 -7.55
C ASP A 255 -11.87 -3.32 -8.42
N GLU A 256 -13.16 -3.30 -8.83
CA GLU A 256 -13.76 -2.25 -9.68
C GLU A 256 -12.92 -1.91 -10.93
N SER A 257 -12.06 -2.85 -11.35
CA SER A 257 -10.97 -2.62 -12.32
C SER A 257 -11.45 -2.36 -13.73
N PHE A 258 -12.70 -2.68 -14.04
CA PHE A 258 -13.30 -2.50 -15.37
C PHE A 258 -14.06 -1.17 -15.51
N SER A 259 -14.26 -0.43 -14.43
CA SER A 259 -15.08 0.79 -14.42
C SER A 259 -14.51 1.94 -15.26
N ALA A 260 -13.18 2.01 -15.40
CA ALA A 260 -12.47 3.01 -16.19
C ALA A 260 -12.40 2.69 -17.70
N LEU A 261 -12.93 1.54 -18.12
CA LEU A 261 -12.92 1.09 -19.50
C LEU A 261 -14.24 1.39 -20.21
N ASP A 262 -14.16 1.66 -21.53
CA ASP A 262 -15.34 1.72 -22.37
C ASP A 262 -15.95 0.31 -22.55
N TYR A 263 -17.24 0.27 -22.88
CA TYR A 263 -18.01 -0.98 -22.93
C TYR A 263 -17.44 -2.03 -23.90
N LYS A 264 -16.89 -1.60 -25.05
CA LYS A 264 -16.32 -2.52 -26.03
C LYS A 264 -15.03 -3.16 -25.51
N THR A 265 -14.14 -2.33 -24.99
CA THR A 265 -12.86 -2.78 -24.38
C THR A 265 -13.11 -3.69 -23.17
N ASP A 266 -14.03 -3.33 -22.27
CA ASP A 266 -14.43 -4.15 -21.13
C ASP A 266 -14.93 -5.54 -21.54
N ARG A 267 -15.81 -5.60 -22.54
CA ARG A 267 -16.35 -6.88 -23.03
C ARG A 267 -15.28 -7.78 -23.63
N GLU A 268 -14.42 -7.22 -24.49
CA GLU A 268 -13.36 -8.00 -25.16
C GLU A 268 -12.30 -8.46 -24.15
N LEU A 269 -11.91 -7.60 -23.22
CA LEU A 269 -10.96 -7.93 -22.17
C LEU A 269 -11.48 -9.09 -21.30
N ARG A 270 -12.72 -9.07 -20.87
CA ARG A 270 -13.31 -10.16 -20.06
C ARG A 270 -13.38 -11.47 -20.83
N LYS A 271 -13.68 -11.41 -22.14
CA LYS A 271 -13.65 -12.60 -22.99
C LYS A 271 -12.23 -13.19 -23.03
N GLN A 272 -11.22 -12.35 -23.29
CA GLN A 272 -9.82 -12.78 -23.32
C GLN A 272 -9.34 -13.31 -21.96
N LEU A 273 -9.73 -12.66 -20.85
CA LEU A 273 -9.42 -13.16 -19.53
C LEU A 273 -10.00 -14.57 -19.31
N ALA A 274 -11.28 -14.79 -19.61
CA ALA A 274 -11.91 -16.09 -19.46
C ALA A 274 -11.26 -17.20 -20.31
N GLU A 275 -10.75 -16.85 -21.50
CA GLU A 275 -10.07 -17.80 -22.39
C GLU A 275 -8.62 -18.09 -21.96
N GLN A 276 -7.91 -17.11 -21.40
CA GLN A 276 -6.46 -17.19 -21.14
C GLN A 276 -6.12 -17.50 -19.67
N THR A 277 -7.07 -17.30 -18.74
CA THR A 277 -6.87 -17.60 -17.31
C THR A 277 -7.66 -18.86 -16.87
N ILE A 278 -7.82 -19.81 -17.79
CA ILE A 278 -8.48 -21.09 -17.49
C ILE A 278 -7.72 -21.78 -16.35
N GLY A 279 -8.44 -22.13 -15.29
CA GLY A 279 -7.88 -22.76 -14.09
C GLY A 279 -7.59 -21.78 -12.96
N SER A 280 -7.47 -20.48 -13.23
CA SER A 280 -7.34 -19.48 -12.16
C SER A 280 -8.70 -19.12 -11.57
N THR A 281 -8.79 -19.09 -10.25
CA THR A 281 -9.97 -18.60 -9.54
C THR A 281 -10.04 -17.09 -9.63
N THR A 282 -11.15 -16.56 -10.16
CA THR A 282 -11.26 -15.13 -10.46
C THR A 282 -12.29 -14.45 -9.57
N PHE A 283 -11.88 -13.40 -8.86
CA PHE A 283 -12.77 -12.55 -8.06
C PHE A 283 -12.97 -11.20 -8.75
N ILE A 284 -14.23 -10.84 -8.97
CA ILE A 284 -14.61 -9.57 -9.63
C ILE A 284 -15.49 -8.75 -8.72
N VAL A 285 -15.03 -7.58 -8.32
CA VAL A 285 -15.88 -6.58 -7.67
C VAL A 285 -16.33 -5.56 -8.70
N THR A 286 -17.65 -5.35 -8.76
CA THR A 286 -18.22 -4.36 -9.67
C THR A 286 -19.61 -3.91 -9.23
N GLN A 287 -20.04 -2.76 -9.72
CA GLN A 287 -21.40 -2.26 -9.61
C GLN A 287 -22.21 -2.49 -10.90
N ARG A 288 -21.56 -3.00 -11.96
CA ARG A 288 -22.19 -3.20 -13.28
C ARG A 288 -22.63 -4.64 -13.45
N ILE A 289 -23.93 -4.89 -13.51
CA ILE A 289 -24.50 -6.24 -13.73
C ILE A 289 -24.02 -6.86 -15.03
N GLY A 290 -23.89 -6.07 -16.11
CA GLY A 290 -23.39 -6.55 -17.36
C GLY A 290 -21.99 -7.18 -17.28
N THR A 291 -21.19 -6.81 -16.30
CA THR A 291 -19.85 -7.37 -16.07
C THR A 291 -19.88 -8.77 -15.46
N ILE A 292 -20.88 -9.06 -14.60
CA ILE A 292 -20.92 -10.26 -13.77
C ILE A 292 -21.99 -11.27 -14.21
N ARG A 293 -22.77 -10.97 -15.25
CA ARG A 293 -23.89 -11.81 -15.69
C ARG A 293 -23.49 -13.27 -15.99
N HIS A 294 -22.24 -13.48 -16.39
CA HIS A 294 -21.71 -14.79 -16.74
C HIS A 294 -20.78 -15.38 -15.67
N ALA A 295 -20.72 -14.77 -14.49
CA ALA A 295 -19.98 -15.34 -13.37
C ALA A 295 -20.65 -16.63 -12.91
N ASP A 296 -19.82 -17.60 -12.51
CA ASP A 296 -20.30 -18.89 -12.00
C ASP A 296 -21.06 -18.72 -10.70
N LYS A 297 -20.64 -17.75 -9.90
CA LYS A 297 -21.25 -17.40 -8.63
C LYS A 297 -21.24 -15.89 -8.40
N ILE A 298 -22.36 -15.35 -7.99
CA ILE A 298 -22.52 -13.95 -7.61
C ILE A 298 -22.87 -13.91 -6.13
N ILE A 299 -22.13 -13.11 -5.37
CA ILE A 299 -22.34 -12.86 -3.96
C ILE A 299 -22.85 -11.43 -3.80
N VAL A 300 -24.06 -11.30 -3.28
CA VAL A 300 -24.70 -9.99 -3.03
C VAL A 300 -24.43 -9.58 -1.61
N LEU A 301 -23.78 -8.43 -1.45
CA LEU A 301 -23.46 -7.84 -0.16
C LEU A 301 -24.37 -6.64 0.13
N ASP A 302 -24.97 -6.63 1.31
CA ASP A 302 -25.65 -5.46 1.86
C ASP A 302 -25.23 -5.24 3.32
N ARG A 303 -24.77 -4.03 3.65
CA ARG A 303 -24.34 -3.61 5.00
C ARG A 303 -23.39 -4.59 5.71
N GLY A 304 -22.47 -5.17 4.94
CA GLY A 304 -21.47 -6.11 5.46
C GLY A 304 -21.92 -7.55 5.60
N GLU A 305 -23.16 -7.88 5.19
CA GLU A 305 -23.71 -9.23 5.24
C GLU A 305 -23.96 -9.78 3.84
N VAL A 306 -23.85 -11.10 3.68
CA VAL A 306 -24.22 -11.79 2.45
C VAL A 306 -25.73 -12.00 2.44
N VAL A 307 -26.42 -11.34 1.51
CA VAL A 307 -27.90 -11.40 1.39
C VAL A 307 -28.37 -12.24 0.22
N GLY A 308 -27.47 -12.70 -0.64
CA GLY A 308 -27.77 -13.60 -1.75
C GLY A 308 -26.51 -14.23 -2.32
N VAL A 309 -26.59 -15.50 -2.71
CA VAL A 309 -25.54 -16.26 -3.39
C VAL A 309 -26.19 -17.10 -4.49
N GLY A 310 -25.71 -17.02 -5.70
CA GLY A 310 -26.21 -17.82 -6.82
C GLY A 310 -25.77 -17.25 -8.17
N THR A 311 -26.31 -17.79 -9.23
CA THR A 311 -26.18 -17.29 -10.60
C THR A 311 -27.03 -16.05 -10.85
N HIS A 312 -26.78 -15.35 -11.95
CA HIS A 312 -27.59 -14.19 -12.35
C HIS A 312 -29.12 -14.50 -12.38
N ASP A 313 -29.48 -15.61 -13.01
CA ASP A 313 -30.89 -15.97 -13.20
C ASP A 313 -31.59 -16.40 -11.89
N GLU A 314 -30.86 -17.02 -10.96
CA GLU A 314 -31.35 -17.37 -9.62
C GLU A 314 -31.56 -16.11 -8.79
N LEU A 315 -30.57 -15.22 -8.73
CA LEU A 315 -30.65 -14.00 -7.94
C LEU A 315 -31.72 -13.02 -8.45
N LEU A 316 -31.98 -13.00 -9.75
CA LEU A 316 -33.07 -12.23 -10.31
C LEU A 316 -34.46 -12.71 -9.80
N LYS A 317 -34.61 -13.98 -9.40
CA LYS A 317 -35.84 -14.52 -8.87
C LYS A 317 -35.94 -14.36 -7.36
N ASP A 318 -34.83 -14.63 -6.65
CA ASP A 318 -34.87 -14.89 -5.21
C ASP A 318 -34.26 -13.78 -4.35
N CYS A 319 -33.45 -12.83 -4.94
CA CYS A 319 -32.78 -11.79 -4.18
C CYS A 319 -33.31 -10.38 -4.51
N LYS A 320 -34.09 -9.78 -3.59
CA LYS A 320 -34.64 -8.42 -3.78
C LYS A 320 -33.59 -7.36 -3.99
N VAL A 321 -32.47 -7.39 -3.21
CA VAL A 321 -31.37 -6.45 -3.33
C VAL A 321 -30.74 -6.55 -4.71
N TYR A 322 -30.56 -7.76 -5.24
CA TYR A 322 -30.04 -7.96 -6.59
C TYR A 322 -30.98 -7.44 -7.67
N GLN A 323 -32.28 -7.64 -7.51
CA GLN A 323 -33.34 -7.13 -8.42
C GLN A 323 -33.33 -5.60 -8.47
N GLU A 324 -33.18 -4.94 -7.32
CA GLU A 324 -33.09 -3.49 -7.22
C GLU A 324 -31.84 -2.96 -7.97
N ILE A 325 -30.69 -3.57 -7.77
CA ILE A 325 -29.45 -3.21 -8.47
C ILE A 325 -29.59 -3.49 -9.98
N ALA A 326 -30.28 -4.56 -10.38
CA ALA A 326 -30.45 -4.95 -11.77
C ALA A 326 -31.40 -4.03 -12.54
N SER A 327 -32.29 -3.32 -11.84
CA SER A 327 -33.26 -2.39 -12.42
C SER A 327 -32.73 -0.96 -12.59
N THR A 328 -31.53 -0.67 -12.05
CA THR A 328 -30.87 0.64 -12.10
C THR A 328 -29.85 0.69 -13.22
#